data_69c7e117b6b80cf7b4910f48976496b3
#
_entry.id   69c7e117b6b80cf7b4910f48976496b3
#
_cell.length_a   1.000
_cell.length_b   1.000
_cell.length_c   1.000
_cell.angle_alpha   90.00
_cell.angle_beta   90.00
_cell.angle_gamma   90.00
#
_symmetry.space_group_name_H-M   'P 1'
#
loop_
_entity.id
_entity.type
_entity.pdbx_description
1 polymer ?
#
loop_
_entity_poly.entity_id
_entity_poly.type
_entity_poly.pdbx_seq_one_letter_code
_entity_poly.pdbx_strand_id
1 'polypeptide(L)' 'MLEDPRLSRNNVRVHRRDNYEKRPVLSATVHPDLKRTLVAMSVRTGMSVSQVTDEVLYTGLIEMQEMDELED' A
#
# COMPACT_ATOMS: atom_id res chain seq x y z
N MET A 1 -9.99 -9.19 -0.83
CA MET A 1 -9.53 -8.22 -1.24
C MET A 1 -9.36 -7.22 -0.32
N LEU A 2 -8.69 -6.36 -0.59
CA LEU A 2 -8.37 -5.47 0.28
C LEU A 2 -9.50 -5.06 1.02
N GLU A 3 -10.47 -4.78 0.48
CA GLU A 3 -11.47 -4.40 1.25
C GLU A 3 -12.71 -4.53 0.51
N ASP A 4 -13.71 -4.08 1.00
CA ASP A 4 -14.94 -4.19 0.44
C ASP A 4 -14.95 -3.48 -0.84
N PRO A 5 -15.33 -4.02 -1.89
CA PRO A 5 -15.32 -3.34 -3.15
C PRO A 5 -16.16 -2.10 -3.13
N ARG A 6 -17.22 -2.05 -2.34
CA ARG A 6 -17.97 -0.89 -2.29
C ARG A 6 -17.21 0.21 -1.77
N LEU A 7 -16.32 -0.05 -0.86
CA LEU A 7 -15.53 0.98 -0.28
C LEU A 7 -14.53 1.44 -1.25
N SER A 8 -13.97 0.51 -1.96
CA SER A 8 -12.88 0.91 -2.79
C SER A 8 -13.39 1.69 -3.93
N ARG A 9 -14.64 1.65 -4.26
CA ARG A 9 -14.99 2.24 -5.33
C ARG A 9 -15.46 3.45 -5.22
N ASN A 10 -16.18 3.71 -4.72
CA ASN A 10 -16.64 4.87 -4.93
C ASN A 10 -16.87 5.68 -3.90
N ASN A 11 -16.97 5.27 -2.97
CA ASN A 11 -17.38 6.11 -2.01
C ASN A 11 -16.43 6.40 -1.04
N VAL A 12 -15.51 5.73 -0.87
CA VAL A 12 -14.59 5.99 0.19
C VAL A 12 -13.29 6.28 -0.42
N ARG A 13 -12.70 7.42 -0.10
CA ARG A 13 -11.44 7.70 -0.51
C ARG A 13 -10.55 7.57 0.61
N VAL A 14 -9.54 6.76 0.51
CA VAL A 14 -8.58 6.55 1.56
C VAL A 14 -7.48 7.54 1.37
N HIS A 15 -7.27 8.40 2.36
CA HIS A 15 -6.22 9.37 2.27
C HIS A 15 -4.89 8.70 2.55
N ARG A 16 -3.92 9.01 1.77
CA ARG A 16 -2.65 8.32 1.91
C ARG A 16 -1.90 8.70 3.17
N ARG A 17 -2.32 9.79 3.83
CA ARG A 17 -1.70 10.15 5.07
C ARG A 17 -2.49 9.69 6.26
N ASP A 18 -3.45 8.83 6.08
CA ASP A 18 -4.21 8.35 7.20
C ASP A 18 -3.33 7.58 8.15
N ASN A 19 -3.78 7.50 9.36
CA ASN A 19 -3.06 6.78 10.39
C ASN A 19 -2.99 5.33 10.03
N TYR A 20 -1.78 4.83 9.84
CA TYR A 20 -1.60 3.44 9.42
C TYR A 20 -2.07 2.45 10.47
N GLU A 21 -2.13 2.85 11.72
CA GLU A 21 -2.60 1.93 12.74
C GLU A 21 -4.06 1.59 12.58
N LYS A 22 -4.80 2.41 11.87
CA LYS A 22 -6.22 2.17 11.70
C LYS A 22 -6.55 1.58 10.35
N ARG A 23 -5.56 1.26 9.55
CA ARG A 23 -5.81 0.74 8.22
C ARG A 23 -5.89 -0.77 8.26
N PRO A 24 -6.59 -1.36 7.31
CA PRO A 24 -6.68 -2.80 7.22
C PRO A 24 -5.32 -3.41 6.98
N VAL A 25 -5.17 -4.64 7.41
CA VAL A 25 -3.91 -5.34 7.25
C VAL A 25 -4.04 -6.32 6.09
N LEU A 26 -3.00 -6.35 5.26
CA LEU A 26 -2.92 -7.31 4.18
C LEU A 26 -1.79 -8.27 4.50
N SER A 27 -2.09 -9.55 4.47
CA SER A 27 -1.06 -10.55 4.69
C SER A 27 -0.75 -11.24 3.38
N ALA A 28 0.52 -11.41 3.09
CA ALA A 28 0.92 -12.03 1.84
C ALA A 28 2.25 -12.73 2.01
N THR A 29 2.42 -13.80 1.25
CA THR A 29 3.70 -14.48 1.20
C THR A 29 4.45 -13.90 0.00
N VAL A 30 5.64 -13.39 0.24
CA VAL A 30 6.40 -12.76 -0.83
C VAL A 30 7.76 -13.39 -0.96
N HIS A 31 8.35 -13.19 -2.11
CA HIS A 31 9.69 -13.69 -2.38
C HIS A 31 10.67 -13.05 -1.39
N PRO A 32 11.64 -13.81 -0.89
CA PRO A 32 12.58 -13.25 0.10
C PRO A 32 13.32 -12.02 -0.40
N ASP A 33 13.64 -11.95 -1.68
CA ASP A 33 14.33 -10.79 -2.21
C ASP A 33 13.45 -9.55 -2.18
N LEU A 34 12.16 -9.72 -2.38
CA LEU A 34 11.25 -8.60 -2.29
C LEU A 34 11.19 -8.10 -0.86
N LYS A 35 11.14 -9.01 0.09
CA LYS A 35 11.09 -8.61 1.48
C LYS A 35 12.36 -7.86 1.86
N ARG A 36 13.51 -8.37 1.45
CA ARG A 36 14.78 -7.70 1.76
C ARG A 36 14.82 -6.31 1.17
N THR A 37 14.33 -6.15 -0.04
CA THR A 37 14.33 -4.85 -0.69
C THR A 37 13.42 -3.88 0.05
N LEU A 38 12.25 -4.33 0.48
CA LEU A 38 11.35 -3.46 1.20
C LEU A 38 11.94 -3.03 2.54
N VAL A 39 12.59 -3.96 3.23
CA VAL A 39 13.22 -3.63 4.49
C VAL A 39 14.36 -2.63 4.28
N ALA A 40 15.14 -2.83 3.24
CA ALA A 40 16.23 -1.92 2.93
C ALA A 40 15.70 -0.52 2.61
N MET A 41 14.60 -0.45 1.90
CA MET A 41 14.00 0.84 1.60
C MET A 41 13.47 1.50 2.86
N SER A 42 12.90 0.71 3.76
CA SER A 42 12.41 1.23 5.02
C SER A 42 13.54 1.89 5.80
N VAL A 43 14.68 1.23 5.88
CA VAL A 43 15.82 1.77 6.59
C VAL A 43 16.32 3.02 5.90
N ARG A 44 16.42 3.00 4.58
CA ARG A 44 17.00 4.11 3.86
C ARG A 44 16.12 5.35 3.89
N THR A 45 14.81 5.16 3.85
CA THR A 45 13.91 6.29 3.76
C THR A 45 13.36 6.77 5.09
N GLY A 46 13.50 5.96 6.13
CA GLY A 46 12.92 6.29 7.42
C GLY A 46 11.44 5.99 7.49
N MET A 47 10.87 5.42 6.44
CA MET A 47 9.47 5.02 6.46
C MET A 47 9.35 3.63 7.03
N SER A 48 8.20 3.31 7.60
CA SER A 48 8.00 1.95 8.10
C SER A 48 7.87 1.01 6.92
N VAL A 49 8.06 -0.28 7.17
CA VAL A 49 7.89 -1.27 6.12
C VAL A 49 6.46 -1.22 5.58
N SER A 50 5.49 -0.98 6.44
CA SER A 50 4.11 -0.88 6.00
C SER A 50 3.92 0.29 5.05
N GLN A 51 4.53 1.42 5.35
CA GLN A 51 4.40 2.57 4.46
C GLN A 51 5.08 2.32 3.13
N VAL A 52 6.27 1.72 3.15
CA VAL A 52 6.96 1.42 1.92
C VAL A 52 6.14 0.46 1.08
N THR A 53 5.59 -0.56 1.71
CA THR A 53 4.80 -1.55 1.01
C THR A 53 3.57 -0.91 0.39
N ASP A 54 2.93 -0.02 1.14
CA ASP A 54 1.75 0.66 0.64
C ASP A 54 2.09 1.47 -0.61
N GLU A 55 3.20 2.18 -0.60
CA GLU A 55 3.59 3.00 -1.74
C GLU A 55 3.94 2.15 -2.95
N VAL A 56 4.62 1.05 -2.72
CA VAL A 56 5.00 0.18 -3.81
C VAL A 56 3.75 -0.44 -4.45
N LEU A 57 2.83 -0.89 -3.61
CA LEU A 57 1.60 -1.49 -4.12
C LEU A 57 0.76 -0.44 -4.84
N TYR A 58 0.68 0.74 -4.29
CA TYR A 58 -0.08 1.81 -4.92
C TYR A 58 0.48 2.10 -6.31
N THR A 59 1.79 2.29 -6.38
CA THR A 59 2.41 2.59 -7.65
C THR A 59 2.22 1.45 -8.64
N GLY A 60 2.38 0.22 -8.17
CA GLY A 60 2.21 -0.93 -9.04
C GLY A 60 0.80 -1.07 -9.56
N LEU A 61 -0.18 -0.84 -8.70
CA LEU A 61 -1.57 -0.97 -9.13
C LEU A 61 -1.94 0.14 -10.11
N ILE A 62 -1.40 1.33 -9.94
CA ILE A 62 -1.63 2.40 -10.87
C ILE A 62 -1.01 2.04 -12.22
N GLU A 63 0.21 1.53 -12.21
CA GLU A 63 0.87 1.18 -13.45
C GLU A 63 0.20 0.03 -14.14
N MET A 64 -0.38 -0.88 -13.41
CA MET A 64 -1.11 -1.99 -13.98
C MET A 64 -2.52 -1.58 -14.37
N GLN A 65 -2.86 -0.31 -14.14
CA GLN A 65 -4.17 0.22 -14.48
C GLN A 65 -5.29 -0.48 -13.74
N GLU A 66 -4.98 -0.92 -12.53
CA GLU A 66 -5.98 -1.59 -11.71
C GLU A 66 -6.65 -0.63 -10.75
N MET A 67 -6.16 0.60 -10.63
CA MET A 67 -6.82 1.59 -9.81
C MET A 67 -6.40 2.97 -10.25
N ASP A 68 -7.22 3.95 -9.93
CA ASP A 68 -6.92 5.34 -10.25
C ASP A 68 -6.13 5.96 -9.12
N GLU A 69 -5.48 7.04 -9.42
CA GLU A 69 -4.72 7.73 -8.39
C GLU A 69 -5.63 8.22 -7.30
N LEU A 70 -5.16 8.13 -6.07
CA LEU A 70 -5.93 8.57 -4.94
C LEU A 70 -5.72 10.06 -4.74
N GLU A 71 -6.76 10.73 -4.26
CA GLU A 71 -6.64 12.15 -3.94
C GLU A 71 -6.32 12.28 -2.49
N ASP A 72 -5.52 13.23 -2.16
CA ASP A 72 -5.16 13.49 -0.76
C ASP A 72 -6.01 14.53 -0.13
#